data_cc0fd18afff9d80e062ef4dce4098027
#
_entry.id   cc0fd18afff9d80e062ef4dce4098027
#
_cell.length_a   1.000
_cell.length_b   1.000
_cell.length_c   1.000
_cell.angle_alpha   90.00
_cell.angle_beta   90.00
_cell.angle_gamma   90.00
#
_symmetry.space_group_name_H-M   'P 1'
#
loop_
_entity.id
_entity.type
_entity.pdbx_description
1 polymer ?
#
loop_
_entity_poly.entity_id
_entity_poly.type
_entity_poly.pdbx_seq_one_letter_code
_entity_poly.pdbx_strand_id
1 'polypeptide(L)'
;MTRRPLLGALLGAAALAVTVLPAAPASAHGDQQGDLPTNTRGLSVAETGTGEEMSFVANLQYNDSGEAQNGSDVEFLKVGKKEYALAGTLRGGMQIVDITDPEAPFIAAVYDCAISQGDIQVWKHDRRILASYTADGTFGAAGAASRCGRDLELGPDASGTVIVDLTTPTSPQTVSYLAVPRGSHNMTVHPSGDYLYNSNSDLITSTEPTITIYDISQPEQPRKVQDFPLPFVPLSLGSESHDITFNEDGTRAYSAALSQTLVLDTSDPENPVQVSQILDPTINVAHQADPVTLTREDGSEREVLVVTDERAGAAASAECPGGGLHLYDITGDLEQAPEKIGTWFIPAATVQDGATCTSHVLRVYPDQEMLTVAWYAQGVRVLDLSGLADFEGSPLEVGLGDGVGIREVGNYVLEDSDTWSFKTNRIAADGSFYGYGNDLVRGFDVYRFDGAGLSVPPLEPVDLASKRPPGRTKGMAASAALVGPAMLFALAVRRRTRRQA
;
A
#
# COMPACT_ATOMS: atom_id res chain seq x y z
N MET A 1 3.57 71.30 53.78
CA MET A 1 3.53 69.86 54.14
C MET A 1 2.36 69.21 53.40
N THR A 2 2.61 68.70 52.22
CA THR A 2 1.59 68.14 51.36
C THR A 2 1.93 66.67 51.11
N ARG A 3 1.07 65.77 51.59
CA ARG A 3 1.17 64.31 51.38
C ARG A 3 0.60 63.99 50.01
N ARG A 4 1.36 63.29 49.15
CA ARG A 4 0.89 62.65 47.93
C ARG A 4 0.40 61.21 48.24
N PRO A 5 -0.69 60.73 47.67
CA PRO A 5 -1.08 59.33 47.78
C PRO A 5 -0.37 58.50 46.71
N LEU A 6 0.09 57.31 47.09
CA LEU A 6 0.58 56.25 46.18
C LEU A 6 -0.62 55.55 45.48
N LEU A 7 -0.60 55.59 44.18
CA LEU A 7 -1.49 54.75 43.35
C LEU A 7 -0.86 53.36 43.28
N GLY A 8 -1.50 52.36 43.87
CA GLY A 8 -1.17 50.95 43.64
C GLY A 8 -1.82 50.44 42.35
N ALA A 9 -1.00 50.01 41.40
CA ALA A 9 -1.45 49.32 40.20
C ALA A 9 -1.73 47.86 40.53
N LEU A 10 -2.99 47.45 40.46
CA LEU A 10 -3.40 46.04 40.45
C LEU A 10 -3.20 45.49 39.03
N LEU A 11 -2.21 44.63 38.85
CA LEU A 11 -2.08 43.76 37.67
C LEU A 11 -3.04 42.58 37.83
N GLY A 12 -4.16 42.62 37.11
CA GLY A 12 -5.06 41.49 36.94
C GLY A 12 -4.45 40.48 35.96
N ALA A 13 -4.02 39.33 36.47
CA ALA A 13 -3.68 38.20 35.65
C ALA A 13 -4.98 37.57 35.12
N ALA A 14 -5.31 37.79 33.84
CA ALA A 14 -6.33 37.07 33.16
C ALA A 14 -5.75 35.67 32.79
N ALA A 15 -6.14 34.64 33.53
CA ALA A 15 -5.89 33.25 33.16
C ALA A 15 -6.81 32.92 31.96
N LEU A 16 -6.25 32.83 30.78
CA LEU A 16 -6.91 32.15 29.66
C LEU A 16 -7.01 30.66 30.00
N ALA A 17 -8.19 30.23 30.41
CA ALA A 17 -8.52 28.80 30.43
C ALA A 17 -8.68 28.35 28.98
N VAL A 18 -7.64 27.75 28.40
CA VAL A 18 -7.74 26.97 27.17
C VAL A 18 -8.48 25.69 27.55
N THR A 19 -9.77 25.65 27.29
CA THR A 19 -10.52 24.39 27.30
C THR A 19 -10.02 23.59 26.11
N VAL A 20 -9.09 22.69 26.37
CA VAL A 20 -8.79 21.60 25.42
C VAL A 20 -10.02 20.70 25.43
N LEU A 21 -10.89 20.86 24.44
CA LEU A 21 -11.87 19.84 24.12
C LEU A 21 -11.07 18.60 23.72
N PRO A 22 -11.36 17.43 24.28
CA PRO A 22 -10.77 16.20 23.76
C PRO A 22 -11.21 16.09 22.28
N ALA A 23 -10.25 16.13 21.37
CA ALA A 23 -10.49 15.73 20.01
C ALA A 23 -11.05 14.28 20.07
N ALA A 24 -12.21 14.05 19.48
CA ALA A 24 -12.68 12.69 19.27
C ALA A 24 -11.57 11.95 18.49
N PRO A 25 -11.30 10.67 18.80
CA PRO A 25 -10.33 9.90 18.05
C PRO A 25 -10.83 9.79 16.61
N ALA A 26 -10.20 10.51 15.68
CA ALA A 26 -10.39 10.25 14.27
C ALA A 26 -9.71 8.91 14.00
N SER A 27 -10.46 7.87 13.63
CA SER A 27 -9.86 6.70 13.00
C SER A 27 -9.38 7.12 11.61
N ALA A 28 -8.22 6.63 11.17
CA ALA A 28 -7.70 6.97 9.85
C ALA A 28 -8.70 6.65 8.72
N HIS A 29 -9.61 5.68 8.94
CA HIS A 29 -10.69 5.31 8.02
C HIS A 29 -12.08 5.19 8.68
N GLY A 30 -12.16 5.12 10.02
CA GLY A 30 -13.43 4.85 10.74
C GLY A 30 -14.50 5.92 10.57
N ASP A 31 -14.12 7.14 10.25
CA ASP A 31 -15.06 8.27 10.15
C ASP A 31 -15.54 8.51 8.71
N GLN A 32 -14.88 7.97 7.70
CA GLN A 32 -15.39 8.03 6.32
C GLN A 32 -16.69 7.23 6.14
N GLN A 33 -16.96 6.24 7.02
CA GLN A 33 -18.26 5.54 7.05
C GLN A 33 -19.41 6.40 7.60
N GLY A 34 -19.14 7.49 8.33
CA GLY A 34 -20.15 8.40 8.89
C GLY A 34 -20.45 9.59 8.00
N ASP A 35 -19.51 10.00 7.17
CA ASP A 35 -19.54 11.21 6.35
C ASP A 35 -19.53 10.95 4.84
N LEU A 36 -19.60 9.70 4.39
CA LEU A 36 -19.95 9.45 3.00
C LEU A 36 -21.27 10.21 2.74
N PRO A 37 -21.28 11.14 1.79
CA PRO A 37 -22.52 11.81 1.46
C PRO A 37 -23.54 10.71 1.23
N THR A 38 -24.62 10.70 2.02
CA THR A 38 -25.78 9.85 1.79
C THR A 38 -26.41 10.26 0.47
N ASN A 39 -25.66 10.02 -0.61
CA ASN A 39 -26.17 10.10 -1.95
C ASN A 39 -27.06 8.88 -2.14
N THR A 40 -28.24 8.96 -1.56
CA THR A 40 -29.41 8.13 -1.90
C THR A 40 -29.83 8.41 -3.34
N ARG A 41 -28.92 8.28 -4.28
CA ARG A 41 -29.26 8.10 -5.67
C ARG A 41 -29.48 6.63 -5.87
N GLY A 42 -30.64 6.28 -6.36
CA GLY A 42 -30.87 4.99 -7.02
C GLY A 42 -29.91 4.94 -8.19
N LEU A 43 -28.81 4.20 -8.03
CA LEU A 43 -27.58 4.43 -8.76
C LEU A 43 -27.63 3.74 -10.10
N SER A 44 -27.80 4.51 -11.13
CA SER A 44 -26.92 4.31 -12.28
C SER A 44 -25.60 4.98 -11.92
N VAL A 45 -24.53 4.23 -11.79
CA VAL A 45 -23.17 4.75 -11.65
C VAL A 45 -22.89 5.71 -12.80
N ALA A 46 -22.26 6.84 -12.53
CA ALA A 46 -21.88 7.75 -13.60
C ALA A 46 -20.94 7.00 -14.57
N GLU A 47 -21.28 7.03 -15.86
CA GLU A 47 -20.42 6.54 -16.95
C GLU A 47 -19.59 7.68 -17.53
N THR A 48 -19.85 8.91 -17.06
CA THR A 48 -19.20 10.13 -17.50
C THR A 48 -18.10 10.53 -16.54
N GLY A 49 -16.96 10.86 -17.10
CA GLY A 49 -15.79 11.34 -16.38
C GLY A 49 -14.90 12.14 -17.31
N THR A 50 -13.80 12.62 -16.78
CA THR A 50 -12.76 13.33 -17.53
C THR A 50 -11.42 12.68 -17.28
N GLY A 51 -10.58 12.60 -18.31
CA GLY A 51 -9.26 12.01 -18.19
C GLY A 51 -8.37 12.31 -19.37
N GLU A 52 -7.09 12.05 -19.22
CA GLU A 52 -6.08 12.15 -20.27
C GLU A 52 -5.42 10.78 -20.43
N GLU A 53 -5.22 10.32 -21.68
CA GLU A 53 -4.64 9.02 -22.07
C GLU A 53 -5.32 7.80 -21.42
N MET A 54 -6.47 8.00 -20.78
CA MET A 54 -7.27 6.96 -20.13
C MET A 54 -8.73 7.05 -20.54
N SER A 55 -9.42 5.90 -20.52
CA SER A 55 -10.86 5.79 -20.74
C SER A 55 -11.50 4.82 -19.74
N PHE A 56 -12.75 5.10 -19.39
CA PHE A 56 -13.59 4.18 -18.60
C PHE A 56 -14.11 3.06 -19.52
N VAL A 57 -14.07 1.82 -19.03
CA VAL A 57 -14.43 0.62 -19.79
C VAL A 57 -15.69 -0.04 -19.23
N ALA A 58 -15.70 -0.36 -17.94
CA ALA A 58 -16.79 -1.11 -17.32
C ALA A 58 -16.86 -0.83 -15.81
N ASN A 59 -18.05 -1.07 -15.22
CA ASN A 59 -18.27 -1.08 -13.78
C ASN A 59 -19.01 -2.33 -13.37
N LEU A 60 -18.65 -2.89 -12.20
CA LEU A 60 -19.40 -3.94 -11.52
C LEU A 60 -19.77 -3.49 -10.12
N GLN A 61 -21.07 -3.44 -9.85
CA GLN A 61 -21.58 -3.22 -8.51
C GLN A 61 -21.62 -4.54 -7.72
N TYR A 62 -21.30 -4.48 -6.43
CA TYR A 62 -21.30 -5.64 -5.53
C TYR A 62 -22.67 -5.97 -4.95
N ASN A 63 -23.58 -4.99 -4.98
CA ASN A 63 -24.97 -5.16 -4.51
C ASN A 63 -25.92 -4.26 -5.28
N ASP A 64 -27.19 -4.63 -5.32
CA ASP A 64 -28.27 -3.91 -6.00
C ASP A 64 -29.04 -2.97 -5.07
N SER A 65 -28.51 -2.68 -3.88
CA SER A 65 -29.23 -1.88 -2.85
C SER A 65 -29.36 -0.42 -3.21
N GLY A 66 -28.53 0.07 -4.15
CA GLY A 66 -28.41 1.49 -4.45
C GLY A 66 -27.64 2.28 -3.38
N GLU A 67 -26.98 1.57 -2.47
CA GLU A 67 -26.08 2.13 -1.46
C GLU A 67 -24.62 2.08 -1.95
N ALA A 68 -23.71 2.75 -1.23
CA ALA A 68 -22.29 2.68 -1.50
C ALA A 68 -21.79 1.23 -1.53
N GLN A 69 -20.92 0.92 -2.48
CA GLN A 69 -20.43 -0.44 -2.71
C GLN A 69 -19.34 -0.86 -1.73
N ASN A 70 -18.72 0.12 -1.06
CA ASN A 70 -17.68 -0.07 -0.04
C ASN A 70 -16.46 -0.86 -0.54
N GLY A 71 -16.06 -0.66 -1.79
CA GLY A 71 -14.84 -1.24 -2.34
C GLY A 71 -13.61 -0.73 -1.59
N SER A 72 -12.64 -1.62 -1.31
CA SER A 72 -11.40 -1.29 -0.62
C SER A 72 -10.17 -1.70 -1.44
N ASP A 73 -9.37 -2.66 -0.99
CA ASP A 73 -8.19 -3.09 -1.73
C ASP A 73 -8.51 -3.97 -2.95
N VAL A 74 -7.57 -4.07 -3.89
CA VAL A 74 -7.62 -4.98 -5.03
C VAL A 74 -6.28 -5.67 -5.24
N GLU A 75 -6.32 -7.01 -5.37
CA GLU A 75 -5.18 -7.85 -5.71
C GLU A 75 -5.51 -8.80 -6.86
N PHE A 76 -4.51 -9.51 -7.38
CA PHE A 76 -4.67 -10.31 -8.56
C PHE A 76 -4.16 -11.73 -8.41
N LEU A 77 -4.79 -12.65 -9.12
CA LEU A 77 -4.26 -13.99 -9.29
C LEU A 77 -4.55 -14.53 -10.71
N LYS A 78 -3.66 -15.40 -11.19
CA LYS A 78 -3.83 -16.12 -12.42
C LYS A 78 -3.80 -17.62 -12.16
N VAL A 79 -4.76 -18.34 -12.72
CA VAL A 79 -4.88 -19.80 -12.65
C VAL A 79 -5.04 -20.35 -14.05
N GLY A 80 -3.98 -20.91 -14.60
CA GLY A 80 -3.94 -21.38 -15.99
C GLY A 80 -4.15 -20.22 -16.98
N LYS A 81 -5.29 -20.24 -17.68
CA LYS A 81 -5.63 -19.20 -18.66
C LYS A 81 -6.56 -18.12 -18.10
N LYS A 82 -7.00 -18.28 -16.87
CA LYS A 82 -7.94 -17.37 -16.23
C LYS A 82 -7.21 -16.39 -15.35
N GLU A 83 -7.61 -15.13 -15.42
CA GLU A 83 -7.12 -14.02 -14.60
C GLU A 83 -8.26 -13.49 -13.74
N TYR A 84 -7.98 -13.25 -12.48
CA TYR A 84 -8.96 -12.77 -11.51
C TYR A 84 -8.42 -11.57 -10.76
N ALA A 85 -9.30 -10.61 -10.50
CA ALA A 85 -9.11 -9.60 -9.48
C ALA A 85 -9.83 -10.04 -8.19
N LEU A 86 -9.17 -9.84 -7.07
CA LEU A 86 -9.72 -10.02 -5.73
C LEU A 86 -10.02 -8.63 -5.20
N ALA A 87 -11.29 -8.26 -5.16
CA ALA A 87 -11.70 -6.95 -4.70
C ALA A 87 -12.24 -7.06 -3.27
N GLY A 88 -11.55 -6.43 -2.33
CA GLY A 88 -11.96 -6.30 -0.95
C GLY A 88 -13.15 -5.36 -0.81
N THR A 89 -13.88 -5.51 0.27
CA THR A 89 -14.92 -4.57 0.64
C THR A 89 -14.93 -4.34 2.14
N LEU A 90 -15.37 -3.18 2.58
CA LEU A 90 -15.43 -2.86 4.00
C LEU A 90 -16.41 -3.74 4.78
N ARG A 91 -17.40 -4.39 4.13
CA ARG A 91 -18.40 -5.25 4.80
C ARG A 91 -19.04 -6.32 3.93
N GLY A 92 -18.72 -6.37 2.65
CA GLY A 92 -19.39 -7.26 1.68
C GLY A 92 -18.63 -8.57 1.43
N GLY A 93 -17.51 -8.80 2.10
CA GLY A 93 -16.60 -9.90 1.81
C GLY A 93 -15.72 -9.62 0.60
N MET A 94 -14.96 -10.62 0.16
CA MET A 94 -14.04 -10.48 -0.98
C MET A 94 -14.75 -10.92 -2.26
N GLN A 95 -14.83 -10.02 -3.23
CA GLN A 95 -15.38 -10.28 -4.55
C GLN A 95 -14.29 -10.86 -5.45
N ILE A 96 -14.55 -11.97 -6.09
CA ILE A 96 -13.61 -12.63 -7.01
C ILE A 96 -14.12 -12.38 -8.43
N VAL A 97 -13.48 -11.45 -9.11
CA VAL A 97 -13.89 -10.97 -10.43
C VAL A 97 -13.05 -11.67 -11.52
N ASP A 98 -13.69 -12.35 -12.45
CA ASP A 98 -13.01 -12.85 -13.66
C ASP A 98 -12.74 -11.67 -14.59
N ILE A 99 -11.46 -11.35 -14.79
CA ILE A 99 -10.95 -10.28 -15.63
C ILE A 99 -10.19 -10.83 -16.85
N THR A 100 -10.41 -12.10 -17.20
CA THR A 100 -9.79 -12.74 -18.37
C THR A 100 -10.10 -11.97 -19.65
N ASP A 101 -11.30 -11.41 -19.74
CA ASP A 101 -11.71 -10.41 -20.71
C ASP A 101 -12.01 -9.11 -19.95
N PRO A 102 -11.09 -8.14 -19.95
CA PRO A 102 -11.26 -6.91 -19.18
C PRO A 102 -12.39 -6.00 -19.68
N GLU A 103 -12.87 -6.21 -20.92
CA GLU A 103 -14.02 -5.48 -21.47
C GLU A 103 -15.37 -6.10 -21.07
N ALA A 104 -15.34 -7.33 -20.55
CA ALA A 104 -16.52 -8.06 -20.08
C ALA A 104 -16.27 -8.75 -18.71
N PRO A 105 -15.85 -8.02 -17.67
CA PRO A 105 -15.58 -8.59 -16.36
C PRO A 105 -16.89 -9.07 -15.71
N PHE A 106 -16.80 -10.06 -14.83
CA PHE A 106 -17.95 -10.51 -14.04
C PHE A 106 -17.53 -11.09 -12.68
N ILE A 107 -18.40 -10.99 -11.67
CA ILE A 107 -18.17 -11.59 -10.37
C ILE A 107 -18.34 -13.11 -10.49
N ALA A 108 -17.22 -13.83 -10.43
CA ALA A 108 -17.17 -15.28 -10.55
C ALA A 108 -17.52 -16.00 -9.23
N ALA A 109 -17.21 -15.37 -8.09
CA ALA A 109 -17.54 -15.86 -6.76
C ALA A 109 -17.47 -14.72 -5.74
N VAL A 110 -18.05 -14.96 -4.57
CA VAL A 110 -17.90 -14.10 -3.39
C VAL A 110 -17.42 -14.96 -2.23
N TYR A 111 -16.35 -14.53 -1.56
CA TYR A 111 -16.00 -15.08 -0.27
C TYR A 111 -16.76 -14.34 0.82
N ASP A 112 -17.82 -14.97 1.33
CA ASP A 112 -18.70 -14.40 2.36
C ASP A 112 -17.97 -14.27 3.70
N CYS A 113 -17.39 -13.09 3.94
CA CYS A 113 -16.70 -12.72 5.15
C CYS A 113 -16.91 -11.22 5.42
N ALA A 114 -18.00 -10.89 6.11
CA ALA A 114 -18.49 -9.53 6.29
C ALA A 114 -17.70 -8.79 7.41
N ILE A 115 -16.40 -8.64 7.22
CA ILE A 115 -15.50 -7.92 8.11
C ILE A 115 -15.05 -6.60 7.46
N SER A 116 -14.64 -5.64 8.28
CA SER A 116 -14.23 -4.31 7.79
C SER A 116 -12.79 -4.32 7.31
N GLN A 117 -12.43 -3.36 6.48
CA GLN A 117 -11.15 -3.12 5.81
C GLN A 117 -10.97 -3.97 4.56
N GLY A 118 -10.81 -5.28 4.68
CA GLY A 118 -10.68 -6.16 3.53
C GLY A 118 -9.41 -5.95 2.73
N ASP A 119 -8.28 -5.63 3.39
CA ASP A 119 -6.96 -5.68 2.77
C ASP A 119 -6.62 -7.12 2.38
N ILE A 120 -6.00 -7.28 1.22
CA ILE A 120 -5.78 -8.58 0.59
C ILE A 120 -4.31 -8.72 0.21
N GLN A 121 -3.70 -9.83 0.62
CA GLN A 121 -2.42 -10.27 0.08
C GLN A 121 -2.57 -11.66 -0.51
N VAL A 122 -1.89 -11.94 -1.62
CA VAL A 122 -1.95 -13.24 -2.30
C VAL A 122 -0.58 -13.84 -2.38
N TRP A 123 -0.45 -15.12 -2.01
CA TRP A 123 0.81 -15.82 -2.14
C TRP A 123 0.61 -17.29 -2.52
N LYS A 124 1.68 -17.88 -3.00
CA LYS A 124 1.73 -19.31 -3.26
C LYS A 124 2.37 -20.04 -2.10
N HIS A 125 1.66 -21.02 -1.55
CA HIS A 125 2.19 -21.92 -0.53
C HIS A 125 2.11 -23.35 -1.05
N ASP A 126 3.26 -23.99 -1.33
CA ASP A 126 3.34 -25.29 -1.97
C ASP A 126 2.57 -25.35 -3.31
N ARG A 127 1.43 -26.05 -3.31
CA ARG A 127 0.54 -26.19 -4.47
C ARG A 127 -0.75 -25.40 -4.33
N ARG A 128 -0.90 -24.67 -3.23
CA ARG A 128 -2.07 -23.84 -2.97
C ARG A 128 -1.79 -22.38 -3.30
N ILE A 129 -2.86 -21.69 -3.62
CA ILE A 129 -2.89 -20.24 -3.73
C ILE A 129 -3.67 -19.77 -2.51
N LEU A 130 -3.03 -19.02 -1.65
CA LEU A 130 -3.60 -18.49 -0.42
C LEU A 130 -3.75 -16.98 -0.50
N ALA A 131 -4.70 -16.46 0.25
CA ALA A 131 -4.85 -15.03 0.49
C ALA A 131 -5.10 -14.76 1.97
N SER A 132 -4.66 -13.58 2.45
CA SER A 132 -5.12 -12.98 3.70
C SER A 132 -6.30 -12.06 3.41
N TYR A 133 -7.19 -11.94 4.39
CA TYR A 133 -8.32 -11.01 4.36
C TYR A 133 -8.52 -10.43 5.76
N THR A 134 -8.31 -9.12 5.90
CA THR A 134 -8.14 -8.46 7.21
C THR A 134 -9.44 -7.91 7.78
N ALA A 135 -9.52 -7.82 9.11
CA ALA A 135 -10.55 -7.10 9.85
C ALA A 135 -9.94 -5.93 10.64
N ASP A 136 -10.27 -4.73 10.22
CA ASP A 136 -9.93 -3.50 10.95
C ASP A 136 -10.88 -3.33 12.14
N GLY A 137 -10.47 -3.80 13.28
CA GLY A 137 -11.28 -3.90 14.49
C GLY A 137 -11.89 -5.29 14.70
N THR A 138 -13.13 -5.36 15.19
CA THR A 138 -13.82 -6.63 15.47
C THR A 138 -14.65 -7.10 14.28
N PHE A 139 -14.92 -8.40 14.23
CA PHE A 139 -15.80 -9.01 13.21
C PHE A 139 -17.23 -8.47 13.28
N GLY A 140 -17.69 -8.05 14.48
CA GLY A 140 -19.06 -7.64 14.69
C GLY A 140 -20.07 -8.77 14.46
N ALA A 141 -21.36 -8.44 14.56
CA ALA A 141 -22.42 -9.43 14.37
C ALA A 141 -22.47 -9.97 12.92
N ALA A 142 -22.21 -9.11 11.94
CA ALA A 142 -22.23 -9.50 10.53
C ALA A 142 -21.09 -10.46 10.18
N GLY A 143 -19.84 -10.15 10.58
CA GLY A 143 -18.69 -11.01 10.37
C GLY A 143 -18.84 -12.37 11.06
N ALA A 144 -19.29 -12.39 12.32
CA ALA A 144 -19.56 -13.63 13.03
C ALA A 144 -20.68 -14.48 12.38
N ALA A 145 -21.68 -13.84 11.77
CA ALA A 145 -22.76 -14.51 11.06
C ALA A 145 -22.42 -14.89 9.61
N SER A 146 -21.37 -14.34 9.04
CA SER A 146 -20.89 -14.67 7.69
C SER A 146 -20.26 -16.08 7.64
N ARG A 147 -19.96 -16.57 6.44
CA ARG A 147 -19.37 -17.91 6.27
C ARG A 147 -18.06 -18.04 7.03
N CYS A 148 -17.13 -17.08 6.89
CA CYS A 148 -15.84 -17.16 7.57
C CYS A 148 -15.97 -17.23 9.09
N GLY A 149 -16.88 -16.44 9.68
CA GLY A 149 -17.15 -16.50 11.13
C GLY A 149 -17.69 -17.87 11.57
N ARG A 150 -18.62 -18.43 10.79
CA ARG A 150 -19.17 -19.77 11.07
C ARG A 150 -18.16 -20.91 10.88
N ASP A 151 -17.37 -20.88 9.79
CA ASP A 151 -16.37 -21.89 9.48
C ASP A 151 -15.29 -21.97 10.58
N LEU A 152 -14.98 -20.82 11.19
CA LEU A 152 -13.96 -20.66 12.23
C LEU A 152 -14.53 -20.61 13.65
N GLU A 153 -15.84 -20.74 13.81
CA GLU A 153 -16.54 -20.66 15.11
C GLU A 153 -16.24 -19.36 15.90
N LEU A 154 -16.09 -18.21 15.16
CA LEU A 154 -15.73 -16.93 15.74
C LEU A 154 -16.95 -16.14 16.19
N GLY A 155 -16.81 -15.49 17.36
CA GLY A 155 -17.81 -14.55 17.88
C GLY A 155 -17.61 -13.12 17.34
N PRO A 156 -18.58 -12.21 17.65
CA PRO A 156 -18.51 -10.82 17.19
C PRO A 156 -17.31 -10.02 17.72
N ASP A 157 -16.73 -10.45 18.83
CA ASP A 157 -15.58 -9.80 19.47
C ASP A 157 -14.22 -10.31 18.90
N ALA A 158 -14.25 -11.28 17.98
CA ALA A 158 -13.05 -11.73 17.29
C ALA A 158 -12.44 -10.58 16.47
N SER A 159 -11.12 -10.53 16.39
CA SER A 159 -10.38 -9.49 15.66
C SER A 159 -9.10 -10.07 15.06
N GLY A 160 -8.83 -9.79 13.80
CA GLY A 160 -7.65 -10.28 13.11
C GLY A 160 -7.88 -10.63 11.64
N THR A 161 -7.10 -11.57 11.12
CA THR A 161 -7.00 -11.88 9.70
C THR A 161 -7.44 -13.32 9.43
N VAL A 162 -8.18 -13.52 8.34
CA VAL A 162 -8.56 -14.85 7.85
C VAL A 162 -7.62 -15.26 6.71
N ILE A 163 -7.14 -16.52 6.73
CA ILE A 163 -6.45 -17.13 5.60
C ILE A 163 -7.46 -17.90 4.76
N VAL A 164 -7.44 -17.65 3.45
CA VAL A 164 -8.38 -18.17 2.46
C VAL A 164 -7.63 -18.98 1.41
N ASP A 165 -8.08 -20.18 1.08
CA ASP A 165 -7.57 -20.96 -0.06
C ASP A 165 -8.34 -20.58 -1.34
N LEU A 166 -7.60 -20.07 -2.31
CA LEU A 166 -8.05 -19.63 -3.63
C LEU A 166 -7.49 -20.52 -4.77
N THR A 167 -7.00 -21.73 -4.45
CA THR A 167 -6.53 -22.69 -5.46
C THR A 167 -7.60 -22.97 -6.52
N THR A 168 -8.87 -22.91 -6.12
CA THR A 168 -10.03 -22.86 -7.01
C THR A 168 -10.77 -21.54 -6.77
N PRO A 169 -10.47 -20.45 -7.52
CA PRO A 169 -10.97 -19.12 -7.20
C PRO A 169 -12.50 -19.02 -7.16
N THR A 170 -13.20 -19.82 -7.97
CA THR A 170 -14.67 -19.89 -7.97
C THR A 170 -15.28 -20.66 -6.80
N SER A 171 -14.45 -21.20 -5.91
CA SER A 171 -14.89 -21.93 -4.70
C SER A 171 -13.90 -21.67 -3.56
N PRO A 172 -13.81 -20.42 -3.06
CA PRO A 172 -12.90 -20.05 -1.98
C PRO A 172 -13.21 -20.84 -0.71
N GLN A 173 -12.17 -21.22 0.03
CA GLN A 173 -12.31 -21.99 1.28
C GLN A 173 -11.60 -21.28 2.42
N THR A 174 -12.25 -21.22 3.59
CA THR A 174 -11.63 -20.74 4.82
C THR A 174 -10.58 -21.76 5.28
N VAL A 175 -9.36 -21.31 5.59
CA VAL A 175 -8.26 -22.16 6.05
C VAL A 175 -8.06 -22.01 7.55
N SER A 176 -7.81 -20.79 8.01
CA SER A 176 -7.49 -20.50 9.40
C SER A 176 -7.72 -19.04 9.75
N TYR A 177 -7.44 -18.71 10.99
CA TYR A 177 -7.59 -17.38 11.56
C TYR A 177 -6.35 -17.00 12.39
N LEU A 178 -5.84 -15.81 12.14
CA LEU A 178 -4.82 -15.18 12.96
C LEU A 178 -5.50 -14.22 13.93
N ALA A 179 -5.50 -14.54 15.22
CA ALA A 179 -6.05 -13.66 16.23
C ALA A 179 -5.14 -12.45 16.44
N VAL A 180 -5.63 -11.25 16.14
CA VAL A 180 -4.95 -9.98 16.37
C VAL A 180 -5.81 -9.14 17.31
N PRO A 181 -5.59 -9.17 18.64
CA PRO A 181 -6.46 -8.49 19.61
C PRO A 181 -6.55 -6.97 19.41
N ARG A 182 -5.54 -6.36 18.76
CA ARG A 182 -5.50 -4.95 18.43
C ARG A 182 -6.13 -4.61 17.07
N GLY A 183 -6.68 -5.61 16.36
CA GLY A 183 -7.17 -5.49 14.99
C GLY A 183 -6.08 -5.64 13.94
N SER A 184 -6.50 -5.93 12.72
CA SER A 184 -5.62 -6.05 11.56
C SER A 184 -6.02 -5.00 10.53
N HIS A 185 -5.34 -3.87 10.56
CA HIS A 185 -5.56 -2.80 9.61
C HIS A 185 -5.07 -3.26 8.23
N ASN A 186 -3.78 -3.58 8.11
CA ASN A 186 -3.20 -4.22 6.94
C ASN A 186 -2.37 -5.43 7.36
N MET A 187 -2.17 -6.38 6.45
CA MET A 187 -1.39 -7.59 6.69
C MET A 187 -0.57 -7.91 5.44
N THR A 188 0.75 -7.76 5.52
CA THR A 188 1.63 -7.94 4.37
C THR A 188 2.39 -9.26 4.45
N VAL A 189 2.39 -10.02 3.36
CA VAL A 189 3.12 -11.29 3.24
C VAL A 189 4.58 -11.01 2.92
N HIS A 190 5.48 -11.55 3.73
CA HIS A 190 6.90 -11.55 3.41
C HIS A 190 7.15 -12.37 2.11
N PRO A 191 8.05 -11.96 1.21
CA PRO A 191 8.32 -12.64 -0.07
C PRO A 191 8.68 -14.12 0.00
N SER A 192 9.15 -14.62 1.17
CA SER A 192 9.31 -16.06 1.39
C SER A 192 7.99 -16.85 1.38
N GLY A 193 6.86 -16.20 1.65
CA GLY A 193 5.56 -16.85 1.82
C GLY A 193 5.36 -17.55 3.17
N ASP A 194 6.30 -17.42 4.10
CA ASP A 194 6.30 -18.09 5.40
C ASP A 194 5.96 -17.17 6.57
N TYR A 195 5.91 -15.84 6.36
CA TYR A 195 5.62 -14.85 7.39
C TYR A 195 4.61 -13.82 6.94
N LEU A 196 3.82 -13.33 7.90
CA LEU A 196 2.93 -12.18 7.77
C LEU A 196 3.32 -11.10 8.79
N TYR A 197 3.37 -9.85 8.33
CA TYR A 197 3.59 -8.67 9.16
C TYR A 197 2.28 -7.89 9.24
N ASN A 198 1.77 -7.68 10.44
CA ASN A 198 0.50 -7.00 10.70
C ASN A 198 0.70 -5.56 11.14
N SER A 199 0.01 -4.65 10.48
CA SER A 199 -0.26 -3.31 10.96
C SER A 199 -1.52 -3.33 11.83
N ASN A 200 -1.41 -2.86 13.09
CA ASN A 200 -2.52 -2.93 14.04
C ASN A 200 -3.55 -1.81 13.82
N SER A 201 -4.80 -2.05 14.19
CA SER A 201 -5.91 -1.11 13.94
C SER A 201 -5.99 0.06 14.93
N ASP A 202 -5.29 0.01 16.06
CA ASP A 202 -5.30 1.09 17.05
C ASP A 202 -4.33 2.24 16.69
N LEU A 203 -4.31 2.59 15.42
CA LEU A 203 -3.38 3.49 14.72
C LEU A 203 -3.02 4.75 15.51
N ILE A 204 -4.03 5.50 15.96
CA ILE A 204 -3.85 6.80 16.64
C ILE A 204 -3.98 6.71 18.15
N THR A 205 -4.43 5.58 18.69
CA THR A 205 -4.66 5.40 20.13
C THR A 205 -3.56 4.63 20.81
N SER A 206 -2.70 3.95 20.06
CA SER A 206 -1.58 3.16 20.58
C SER A 206 -0.52 4.05 21.25
N THR A 207 -0.11 3.66 22.46
CA THR A 207 1.04 4.24 23.17
C THR A 207 2.27 3.33 23.14
N GLU A 208 2.11 2.12 22.62
CA GLU A 208 3.14 1.10 22.43
C GLU A 208 3.03 0.57 20.99
N PRO A 209 3.46 1.36 19.98
CA PRO A 209 3.32 0.97 18.57
C PRO A 209 4.18 -0.25 18.25
N THR A 210 3.62 -1.17 17.47
CA THR A 210 4.28 -2.42 17.12
C THR A 210 3.86 -2.94 15.74
N ILE A 211 4.73 -3.73 15.11
CA ILE A 211 4.36 -4.65 14.03
C ILE A 211 4.23 -6.04 14.64
N THR A 212 3.08 -6.68 14.49
CA THR A 212 2.90 -8.07 14.95
C THR A 212 3.29 -9.04 13.84
N ILE A 213 4.23 -9.95 14.11
CA ILE A 213 4.78 -10.91 13.15
C ILE A 213 4.21 -12.29 13.41
N TYR A 214 3.75 -12.95 12.34
CA TYR A 214 3.22 -14.32 12.35
C TYR A 214 4.04 -15.22 11.43
N ASP A 215 4.34 -16.44 11.92
CA ASP A 215 4.80 -17.57 11.13
C ASP A 215 3.57 -18.29 10.54
N ILE A 216 3.51 -18.36 9.22
CA ILE A 216 2.46 -19.00 8.43
C ILE A 216 3.00 -20.14 7.56
N SER A 217 4.21 -20.64 7.87
CA SER A 217 4.80 -21.83 7.22
C SER A 217 3.90 -23.07 7.32
N GLN A 218 2.96 -23.06 8.29
CA GLN A 218 1.85 -24.00 8.39
C GLN A 218 0.54 -23.19 8.40
N PRO A 219 -0.05 -22.88 7.25
CA PRO A 219 -1.19 -21.96 7.15
C PRO A 219 -2.43 -22.36 7.94
N GLU A 220 -2.60 -23.66 8.25
CA GLU A 220 -3.68 -24.19 9.10
C GLU A 220 -3.46 -23.91 10.60
N GLN A 221 -2.23 -23.60 11.00
CA GLN A 221 -1.83 -23.39 12.39
C GLN A 221 -0.86 -22.22 12.50
N PRO A 222 -1.27 -21.02 12.08
CA PRO A 222 -0.42 -19.83 12.14
C PRO A 222 -0.01 -19.55 13.59
N ARG A 223 1.22 -19.08 13.76
CA ARG A 223 1.80 -18.84 15.09
C ARG A 223 2.33 -17.41 15.19
N LYS A 224 1.90 -16.68 16.20
CA LYS A 224 2.52 -15.40 16.53
C LYS A 224 3.99 -15.59 16.90
N VAL A 225 4.89 -14.84 16.24
CA VAL A 225 6.32 -14.81 16.52
C VAL A 225 6.61 -13.78 17.61
N GLN A 226 6.32 -12.50 17.32
CA GLN A 226 6.55 -11.41 18.25
C GLN A 226 5.72 -10.17 17.91
N ASP A 227 5.73 -9.20 18.82
CA ASP A 227 5.44 -7.80 18.54
C ASP A 227 6.76 -7.04 18.42
N PHE A 228 7.11 -6.61 17.20
CA PHE A 228 8.30 -5.80 16.96
C PHE A 228 7.99 -4.34 17.33
N PRO A 229 8.69 -3.74 18.32
CA PRO A 229 8.39 -2.40 18.80
C PRO A 229 8.81 -1.33 17.78
N LEU A 230 7.94 -0.34 17.57
CA LEU A 230 8.23 0.86 16.79
C LEU A 230 8.53 2.05 17.72
N PRO A 231 9.30 3.05 17.25
CA PRO A 231 9.49 4.29 18.00
C PRO A 231 8.15 5.00 18.23
N PHE A 232 7.90 5.45 19.45
CA PHE A 232 6.77 6.31 19.75
C PHE A 232 7.14 7.78 19.48
N VAL A 233 6.36 8.48 18.65
CA VAL A 233 6.53 9.89 18.31
C VAL A 233 5.57 10.74 19.17
N PRO A 234 6.05 11.43 20.21
CA PRO A 234 5.20 12.20 21.11
C PRO A 234 4.51 13.37 20.39
N LEU A 235 3.27 13.67 20.78
CA LEU A 235 2.49 14.81 20.27
C LEU A 235 2.20 14.73 18.75
N SER A 236 2.32 13.57 18.16
CA SER A 236 1.97 13.28 16.77
C SER A 236 0.54 12.75 16.66
N LEU A 237 0.08 12.53 15.42
CA LEU A 237 -1.21 11.89 15.14
C LEU A 237 -1.23 10.43 15.62
N GLY A 238 -0.12 9.71 15.45
CA GLY A 238 0.06 8.33 15.84
C GLY A 238 1.44 7.83 15.41
N SER A 239 1.80 6.63 15.84
CA SER A 239 3.11 6.03 15.55
C SER A 239 3.00 4.54 15.18
N GLU A 240 1.78 3.99 15.12
CA GLU A 240 1.52 2.62 14.73
C GLU A 240 1.80 2.43 13.24
N SER A 241 2.22 1.25 12.83
CA SER A 241 2.33 0.90 11.41
C SER A 241 0.95 1.00 10.75
N HIS A 242 0.88 1.66 9.59
CA HIS A 242 -0.32 1.73 8.78
C HIS A 242 -0.25 0.69 7.65
N ASP A 243 0.84 0.72 6.89
CA ASP A 243 1.11 -0.26 5.85
C ASP A 243 2.59 -0.65 5.82
N ILE A 244 2.87 -1.82 5.26
CA ILE A 244 4.22 -2.38 5.15
C ILE A 244 4.42 -2.91 3.74
N THR A 245 5.51 -2.47 3.08
CA THR A 245 5.93 -3.01 1.79
C THR A 245 7.30 -3.69 1.94
N PHE A 246 7.48 -4.85 1.33
CA PHE A 246 8.78 -5.49 1.23
C PHE A 246 9.44 -5.19 -0.12
N ASN A 247 10.78 -5.13 -0.14
CA ASN A 247 11.48 -5.23 -1.40
C ASN A 247 11.35 -6.65 -2.00
N GLU A 248 11.75 -6.85 -3.26
CA GLU A 248 11.50 -8.09 -4.00
C GLU A 248 12.08 -9.34 -3.32
N ASP A 249 13.24 -9.24 -2.68
CA ASP A 249 13.91 -10.38 -2.04
C ASP A 249 13.57 -10.55 -0.55
N GLY A 250 12.77 -9.65 0.02
CA GLY A 250 12.33 -9.70 1.42
C GLY A 250 13.42 -9.32 2.44
N THR A 251 14.55 -8.77 2.00
CA THR A 251 15.60 -8.34 2.93
C THR A 251 15.34 -6.98 3.55
N ARG A 252 14.38 -6.22 3.01
CA ARG A 252 13.94 -4.92 3.52
C ARG A 252 12.43 -4.84 3.61
N ALA A 253 11.96 -4.15 4.64
CA ALA A 253 10.58 -3.70 4.76
C ALA A 253 10.53 -2.19 5.01
N TYR A 254 9.51 -1.57 4.44
CA TYR A 254 9.23 -0.15 4.57
C TYR A 254 7.87 0.00 5.25
N SER A 255 7.89 0.49 6.49
CA SER A 255 6.65 0.68 7.27
C SER A 255 6.28 2.16 7.26
N ALA A 256 5.19 2.49 6.57
CA ALA A 256 4.52 3.76 6.74
C ALA A 256 3.76 3.72 8.08
N ALA A 257 4.10 4.61 9.01
CA ALA A 257 3.62 4.53 10.40
C ALA A 257 3.11 5.89 10.88
N LEU A 258 2.11 6.42 10.18
CA LEU A 258 1.42 7.69 10.42
C LEU A 258 2.37 8.89 10.46
N SER A 259 2.99 9.17 11.59
CA SER A 259 3.88 10.34 11.76
C SER A 259 5.36 10.02 11.54
N GLN A 260 5.64 8.85 11.02
CA GLN A 260 6.99 8.37 10.71
C GLN A 260 6.95 7.34 9.58
N THR A 261 8.09 7.13 8.94
CA THR A 261 8.31 5.99 8.04
C THR A 261 9.59 5.29 8.47
N LEU A 262 9.57 3.96 8.50
CA LEU A 262 10.70 3.15 8.98
C LEU A 262 11.23 2.27 7.86
N VAL A 263 12.55 2.17 7.76
CA VAL A 263 13.24 1.15 6.97
C VAL A 263 13.71 0.06 7.93
N LEU A 264 13.37 -1.18 7.63
CA LEU A 264 13.71 -2.34 8.45
C LEU A 264 14.55 -3.33 7.64
N ASP A 265 15.60 -3.88 8.24
CA ASP A 265 16.28 -5.07 7.75
C ASP A 265 15.48 -6.30 8.18
N THR A 266 14.96 -7.03 7.21
CA THR A 266 14.14 -8.23 7.37
C THR A 266 14.83 -9.48 6.83
N SER A 267 16.16 -9.46 6.69
CA SER A 267 16.96 -10.63 6.29
C SER A 267 16.75 -11.83 7.22
N ASP A 268 16.43 -11.58 8.49
CA ASP A 268 15.83 -12.54 9.43
C ASP A 268 14.39 -12.07 9.71
N PRO A 269 13.38 -12.64 9.03
CA PRO A 269 12.00 -12.17 9.16
C PRO A 269 11.38 -12.42 10.54
N GLU A 270 11.97 -13.27 11.37
CA GLU A 270 11.53 -13.43 12.76
C GLU A 270 12.07 -12.30 13.67
N ASN A 271 13.19 -11.68 13.30
CA ASN A 271 13.91 -10.71 14.12
C ASN A 271 14.33 -9.47 13.27
N PRO A 272 13.38 -8.69 12.76
CA PRO A 272 13.70 -7.49 12.00
C PRO A 272 14.50 -6.48 12.83
N VAL A 273 15.30 -5.65 12.15
CA VAL A 273 16.10 -4.61 12.78
C VAL A 273 15.80 -3.27 12.11
N GLN A 274 15.53 -2.24 12.89
CA GLN A 274 15.36 -0.89 12.34
C GLN A 274 16.69 -0.37 11.75
N VAL A 275 16.66 0.00 10.48
CA VAL A 275 17.78 0.64 9.76
C VAL A 275 17.71 2.15 9.91
N SER A 276 16.54 2.74 9.60
CA SER A 276 16.34 4.19 9.70
C SER A 276 14.91 4.56 10.08
N GLN A 277 14.73 5.85 10.40
CA GLN A 277 13.46 6.48 10.71
C GLN A 277 13.38 7.83 10.01
N ILE A 278 12.36 8.04 9.22
CA ILE A 278 12.03 9.31 8.57
C ILE A 278 10.97 10.00 9.43
N LEU A 279 11.24 11.23 9.84
CA LEU A 279 10.29 12.13 10.52
C LEU A 279 10.09 13.34 9.60
N ASP A 280 8.97 13.38 8.89
CA ASP A 280 8.63 14.49 8.00
C ASP A 280 7.37 15.21 8.49
N PRO A 281 7.50 16.43 9.05
CA PRO A 281 6.36 17.18 9.57
C PRO A 281 5.43 17.72 8.47
N THR A 282 5.76 17.52 7.20
CA THR A 282 4.91 17.90 6.06
C THR A 282 3.95 16.79 5.63
N ILE A 283 4.12 15.58 6.18
CA ILE A 283 3.21 14.45 6.00
C ILE A 283 2.15 14.49 7.11
N ASN A 284 0.88 14.33 6.76
CA ASN A 284 -0.22 14.19 7.72
C ASN A 284 -0.31 12.74 8.22
N VAL A 285 -0.43 11.79 7.29
CA VAL A 285 -0.42 10.35 7.54
C VAL A 285 0.49 9.67 6.54
N ALA A 286 1.66 9.18 6.96
CA ALA A 286 2.43 8.26 6.16
C ALA A 286 1.61 6.96 6.05
N HIS A 287 1.00 6.76 4.86
CA HIS A 287 0.01 5.73 4.62
C HIS A 287 0.64 4.47 4.02
N GLN A 288 1.38 4.60 2.93
CA GLN A 288 2.10 3.52 2.25
C GLN A 288 3.49 4.01 1.84
N ALA A 289 4.49 3.12 1.78
CA ALA A 289 5.86 3.45 1.44
C ALA A 289 6.46 2.36 0.55
N ASP A 290 6.59 2.64 -0.75
CA ASP A 290 7.08 1.69 -1.74
C ASP A 290 8.44 2.12 -2.31
N PRO A 291 9.43 1.21 -2.35
CA PRO A 291 10.70 1.47 -3.00
C PRO A 291 10.61 1.31 -4.52
N VAL A 292 11.40 2.08 -5.24
CA VAL A 292 11.66 1.87 -6.66
C VAL A 292 13.16 1.95 -6.92
N THR A 293 13.69 0.97 -7.65
CA THR A 293 15.06 0.98 -8.14
C THR A 293 15.06 1.43 -9.60
N LEU A 294 15.84 2.46 -9.89
CA LEU A 294 15.94 3.12 -11.19
C LEU A 294 17.38 3.05 -11.70
N THR A 295 17.57 3.02 -13.02
CA THR A 295 18.90 3.04 -13.62
C THR A 295 19.25 4.44 -14.09
N ARG A 296 20.34 5.02 -13.55
CA ARG A 296 20.87 6.34 -13.94
C ARG A 296 21.49 6.30 -15.34
N GLU A 297 21.66 7.46 -15.95
CA GLU A 297 22.33 7.59 -17.25
C GLU A 297 23.77 7.02 -17.27
N ASP A 298 24.46 7.03 -16.14
CA ASP A 298 25.81 6.46 -16.00
C ASP A 298 25.81 4.93 -15.77
N GLY A 299 24.64 4.32 -15.69
CA GLY A 299 24.44 2.88 -15.46
C GLY A 299 24.49 2.47 -14.00
N SER A 300 24.61 3.38 -13.05
CA SER A 300 24.44 3.09 -11.62
C SER A 300 22.95 2.97 -11.26
N GLU A 301 22.67 2.30 -10.14
CA GLU A 301 21.31 2.19 -9.62
C GLU A 301 21.03 3.30 -8.61
N ARG A 302 19.77 3.74 -8.57
CA ARG A 302 19.23 4.63 -7.57
C ARG A 302 18.02 4.00 -6.95
N GLU A 303 17.93 4.04 -5.62
CA GLU A 303 16.74 3.62 -4.89
C GLU A 303 16.00 4.85 -4.34
N VAL A 304 14.72 4.96 -4.68
CA VAL A 304 13.85 6.03 -4.20
C VAL A 304 12.68 5.40 -3.44
N LEU A 305 12.40 5.90 -2.24
CA LEU A 305 11.21 5.55 -1.48
C LEU A 305 10.11 6.56 -1.76
N VAL A 306 8.97 6.08 -2.23
CA VAL A 306 7.76 6.88 -2.49
C VAL A 306 6.79 6.67 -1.34
N VAL A 307 6.47 7.73 -0.60
CA VAL A 307 5.57 7.68 0.56
C VAL A 307 4.29 8.44 0.24
N THR A 308 3.13 7.78 0.32
CA THR A 308 1.84 8.47 0.22
C THR A 308 1.52 9.21 1.51
N ASP A 309 1.02 10.44 1.39
CA ASP A 309 0.44 11.23 2.48
C ASP A 309 -1.08 11.15 2.40
N GLU A 310 -1.70 10.31 3.19
CA GLU A 310 -3.15 10.32 3.31
C GLU A 310 -3.58 11.41 4.31
N ARG A 311 -4.37 12.37 3.83
CA ARG A 311 -4.94 13.40 4.71
C ARG A 311 -6.21 12.87 5.36
N ALA A 312 -6.15 12.59 6.65
CA ALA A 312 -7.24 12.00 7.40
C ALA A 312 -8.16 13.04 8.06
N GLY A 313 -9.39 12.66 8.35
CA GLY A 313 -10.39 13.48 9.04
C GLY A 313 -10.68 14.79 8.31
N ALA A 314 -10.71 15.91 9.04
CA ALA A 314 -11.00 17.24 8.45
C ALA A 314 -9.94 17.70 7.43
N ALA A 315 -8.74 17.11 7.44
CA ALA A 315 -7.70 17.43 6.46
C ALA A 315 -8.00 16.82 5.08
N ALA A 316 -8.75 15.70 5.00
CA ALA A 316 -9.08 15.03 3.76
C ALA A 316 -9.89 15.90 2.79
N SER A 317 -10.79 16.75 3.33
CA SER A 317 -11.61 17.71 2.57
C SER A 317 -11.00 19.11 2.50
N ALA A 318 -9.72 19.28 2.89
CA ALA A 318 -9.02 20.53 2.78
C ALA A 318 -8.72 20.89 1.31
N GLU A 319 -8.10 22.05 1.10
CA GLU A 319 -7.77 22.53 -0.24
C GLU A 319 -6.96 21.48 -1.03
N CYS A 320 -7.37 21.27 -2.27
CA CYS A 320 -6.62 20.52 -3.28
C CYS A 320 -5.65 21.49 -4.01
N PRO A 321 -4.46 21.02 -4.45
CA PRO A 321 -3.92 19.69 -4.29
C PRO A 321 -3.47 19.39 -2.86
N GLY A 322 -3.65 18.16 -2.40
CA GLY A 322 -3.27 17.72 -1.06
C GLY A 322 -2.98 16.23 -1.01
N GLY A 323 -2.35 15.80 0.08
CA GLY A 323 -2.01 14.40 0.28
C GLY A 323 -1.10 13.85 -0.81
N GLY A 324 0.09 14.45 -0.99
CA GLY A 324 1.00 14.15 -2.09
C GLY A 324 1.81 12.87 -1.95
N LEU A 325 2.71 12.65 -2.90
CA LEU A 325 3.74 11.62 -2.86
C LEU A 325 5.06 12.26 -2.41
N HIS A 326 5.57 11.84 -1.27
CA HIS A 326 6.84 12.32 -0.72
C HIS A 326 7.97 11.39 -1.15
N LEU A 327 9.07 11.95 -1.68
CA LEU A 327 10.15 11.23 -2.34
C LEU A 327 11.42 11.31 -1.52
N TYR A 328 12.02 10.15 -1.25
CA TYR A 328 13.27 10.06 -0.48
C TYR A 328 14.29 9.22 -1.24
N ASP A 329 15.51 9.76 -1.40
CA ASP A 329 16.66 8.98 -1.85
C ASP A 329 17.12 8.09 -0.69
N ILE A 330 17.17 6.79 -0.94
CA ILE A 330 17.62 5.76 0.00
C ILE A 330 18.80 4.96 -0.57
N THR A 331 19.49 5.49 -1.60
CA THR A 331 20.55 4.79 -2.30
C THR A 331 21.76 4.53 -1.40
N GLY A 332 22.15 3.29 -1.24
CA GLY A 332 23.36 2.90 -0.50
C GLY A 332 23.36 3.39 0.96
N ASP A 333 24.34 4.24 1.34
CA ASP A 333 24.44 4.75 2.72
C ASP A 333 23.25 5.67 3.11
N LEU A 334 22.53 6.23 2.12
CA LEU A 334 21.32 7.04 2.39
C LEU A 334 20.16 6.20 2.95
N GLU A 335 20.17 4.88 2.81
CA GLU A 335 19.21 4.02 3.49
C GLU A 335 19.21 4.23 5.01
N GLN A 336 20.39 4.56 5.60
CA GLN A 336 20.52 4.84 7.04
C GLN A 336 20.12 6.28 7.42
N ALA A 337 20.10 7.19 6.44
CA ALA A 337 19.73 8.59 6.62
C ALA A 337 19.02 9.10 5.35
N PRO A 338 17.76 8.68 5.09
CA PRO A 338 17.04 9.02 3.88
C PRO A 338 16.95 10.52 3.63
N GLU A 339 17.25 10.94 2.41
CA GLU A 339 17.20 12.34 2.03
C GLU A 339 15.94 12.66 1.21
N LYS A 340 15.13 13.60 1.69
CA LYS A 340 13.96 14.05 0.94
C LYS A 340 14.39 14.82 -0.30
N ILE A 341 13.90 14.38 -1.48
CA ILE A 341 14.22 14.99 -2.77
C ILE A 341 13.08 15.79 -3.39
N GLY A 342 11.86 15.68 -2.86
CA GLY A 342 10.71 16.46 -3.33
C GLY A 342 9.38 15.92 -2.84
N THR A 343 8.31 16.61 -3.28
CA THR A 343 6.92 16.17 -3.10
C THR A 343 6.15 16.39 -4.39
N TRP A 344 5.45 15.36 -4.86
CA TRP A 344 4.61 15.43 -6.04
C TRP A 344 3.12 15.46 -5.68
N PHE A 345 2.32 16.23 -6.41
CA PHE A 345 0.87 16.34 -6.29
C PHE A 345 0.19 16.25 -7.64
N ILE A 346 -1.10 15.89 -7.63
CA ILE A 346 -1.94 15.95 -8.84
C ILE A 346 -2.06 17.37 -9.37
N PRO A 347 -2.23 17.55 -10.71
CA PRO A 347 -2.48 18.86 -11.30
C PRO A 347 -3.78 19.46 -10.81
N ALA A 348 -3.78 20.75 -10.47
CA ALA A 348 -4.98 21.45 -10.01
C ALA A 348 -6.13 21.46 -11.07
N ALA A 349 -5.79 21.32 -12.35
CA ALA A 349 -6.77 21.29 -13.44
C ALA A 349 -7.66 20.03 -13.48
N THR A 350 -7.25 18.95 -12.79
CA THR A 350 -7.99 17.68 -12.74
C THR A 350 -8.75 17.47 -11.44
N VAL A 351 -8.90 18.52 -10.65
CA VAL A 351 -9.45 18.47 -9.29
C VAL A 351 -10.95 18.77 -9.29
N GLN A 352 -11.73 17.99 -8.54
CA GLN A 352 -13.11 18.29 -8.20
C GLN A 352 -13.17 19.17 -6.94
N ASP A 353 -13.79 20.36 -7.06
CA ASP A 353 -13.90 21.30 -5.94
C ASP A 353 -14.70 20.72 -4.77
N GLY A 354 -14.15 20.81 -3.56
CA GLY A 354 -14.82 20.45 -2.31
C GLY A 354 -14.96 18.94 -2.06
N ALA A 355 -14.34 18.09 -2.89
CA ALA A 355 -14.31 16.66 -2.71
C ALA A 355 -13.00 16.22 -2.01
N THR A 356 -12.98 14.99 -1.50
CA THR A 356 -11.78 14.38 -0.87
C THR A 356 -10.60 14.44 -1.83
N CYS A 357 -9.50 15.02 -1.37
CA CYS A 357 -8.30 15.25 -2.17
C CYS A 357 -7.06 14.77 -1.42
N THR A 358 -6.75 13.51 -1.58
CA THR A 358 -5.57 12.88 -0.97
C THR A 358 -5.21 11.60 -1.71
N SER A 359 -3.91 11.30 -1.80
CA SER A 359 -3.44 9.99 -2.28
C SER A 359 -3.87 8.89 -1.30
N HIS A 360 -4.03 7.69 -1.84
CA HIS A 360 -4.31 6.49 -1.08
C HIS A 360 -3.42 5.34 -1.56
N VAL A 361 -3.97 4.15 -1.81
CA VAL A 361 -3.20 2.98 -2.23
C VAL A 361 -2.49 3.24 -3.55
N LEU A 362 -1.19 3.02 -3.58
CA LEU A 362 -0.35 3.04 -4.77
C LEU A 362 0.19 1.64 -5.07
N ARG A 363 0.67 1.46 -6.30
CA ARG A 363 1.52 0.32 -6.68
C ARG A 363 2.63 0.78 -7.61
N VAL A 364 3.86 0.47 -7.21
CA VAL A 364 5.05 0.66 -8.04
C VAL A 364 5.24 -0.57 -8.94
N TYR A 365 5.62 -0.33 -10.20
CA TYR A 365 6.04 -1.34 -11.19
C TYR A 365 7.49 -1.05 -11.56
N PRO A 366 8.46 -1.61 -10.83
CA PRO A 366 9.86 -1.18 -10.91
C PRO A 366 10.48 -1.39 -12.30
N ASP A 367 10.26 -2.56 -12.92
CA ASP A 367 10.80 -2.86 -14.27
C ASP A 367 10.22 -1.94 -15.37
N GLN A 368 9.06 -1.33 -15.11
CA GLN A 368 8.38 -0.41 -16.02
C GLN A 368 8.65 1.05 -15.66
N GLU A 369 9.31 1.30 -14.54
CA GLU A 369 9.54 2.64 -13.98
C GLU A 369 8.23 3.45 -13.88
N MET A 370 7.15 2.77 -13.50
CA MET A 370 5.78 3.30 -13.44
C MET A 370 5.16 3.10 -12.05
N LEU A 371 4.16 3.93 -11.78
CA LEU A 371 3.34 3.84 -10.58
C LEU A 371 1.87 4.09 -10.93
N THR A 372 0.98 3.33 -10.33
CA THR A 372 -0.46 3.64 -10.30
C THR A 372 -0.88 4.05 -8.90
N VAL A 373 -1.79 5.01 -8.77
CA VAL A 373 -2.29 5.46 -7.47
C VAL A 373 -3.75 5.88 -7.55
N ALA A 374 -4.50 5.55 -6.51
CA ALA A 374 -5.83 6.07 -6.26
C ALA A 374 -5.76 7.40 -5.50
N TRP A 375 -6.70 8.30 -5.80
CA TRP A 375 -6.78 9.63 -5.19
C TRP A 375 -8.19 9.97 -4.73
N TYR A 376 -8.88 8.98 -4.16
CA TYR A 376 -10.28 9.07 -3.71
C TYR A 376 -11.20 9.73 -4.75
N ALA A 377 -11.88 10.84 -4.36
CA ALA A 377 -12.79 11.57 -5.25
C ALA A 377 -12.10 12.23 -6.46
N GLN A 378 -10.76 12.29 -6.45
CA GLN A 378 -9.98 12.78 -7.59
C GLN A 378 -9.60 11.65 -8.57
N GLY A 379 -10.13 10.43 -8.39
CA GLY A 379 -10.02 9.31 -9.31
C GLY A 379 -8.66 8.61 -9.30
N VAL A 380 -8.17 8.22 -10.47
CA VAL A 380 -6.99 7.35 -10.63
C VAL A 380 -5.89 8.02 -11.45
N ARG A 381 -4.62 7.66 -11.18
CA ARG A 381 -3.44 8.24 -11.85
C ARG A 381 -2.47 7.15 -12.29
N VAL A 382 -1.80 7.42 -13.40
CA VAL A 382 -0.63 6.68 -13.90
C VAL A 382 0.54 7.63 -13.99
N LEU A 383 1.64 7.31 -13.33
CA LEU A 383 2.83 8.15 -13.22
C LEU A 383 4.03 7.43 -13.84
N ASP A 384 4.80 8.17 -14.63
CA ASP A 384 6.12 7.79 -15.13
C ASP A 384 7.17 8.27 -14.11
N LEU A 385 7.97 7.34 -13.60
CA LEU A 385 8.99 7.57 -12.58
C LEU A 385 10.40 7.68 -13.16
N SER A 386 10.58 7.45 -14.47
CA SER A 386 11.90 7.36 -15.10
C SER A 386 12.77 8.59 -14.85
N GLY A 387 12.16 9.77 -14.76
CA GLY A 387 12.88 11.01 -14.46
C GLY A 387 13.48 11.09 -13.05
N LEU A 388 13.06 10.22 -12.11
CA LEU A 388 13.63 10.15 -10.76
C LEU A 388 15.06 9.63 -10.76
N ALA A 389 15.49 8.87 -11.80
CA ALA A 389 16.80 8.27 -11.87
C ALA A 389 17.94 9.29 -11.65
N ASP A 390 17.87 10.44 -12.31
CA ASP A 390 18.90 11.49 -12.27
C ASP A 390 18.42 12.80 -11.62
N PHE A 391 17.23 12.82 -11.01
CA PHE A 391 16.68 14.00 -10.34
C PHE A 391 17.34 14.24 -8.98
N GLU A 392 18.14 15.28 -8.84
CA GLU A 392 18.84 15.59 -7.59
C GLU A 392 17.91 16.16 -6.50
N GLY A 393 16.96 16.98 -6.87
CA GLY A 393 15.90 17.52 -6.02
C GLY A 393 16.31 18.24 -4.74
N SER A 394 15.33 18.60 -3.94
CA SER A 394 15.50 19.10 -2.58
C SER A 394 14.22 18.96 -1.75
N PRO A 395 14.29 19.03 -0.40
CA PRO A 395 13.11 18.87 0.46
C PRO A 395 11.97 19.87 0.22
N LEU A 396 12.24 21.00 -0.43
CA LEU A 396 11.27 22.08 -0.68
C LEU A 396 10.73 22.07 -2.11
N GLU A 397 11.21 21.17 -2.96
CA GLU A 397 10.70 21.09 -4.33
C GLU A 397 9.34 20.42 -4.39
N VAL A 398 8.47 20.99 -5.24
CA VAL A 398 7.10 20.54 -5.43
C VAL A 398 6.82 20.41 -6.92
N GLY A 399 6.37 19.23 -7.33
CA GLY A 399 5.83 18.94 -8.67
C GLY A 399 4.31 18.97 -8.66
N LEU A 400 3.71 19.46 -9.74
CA LEU A 400 2.26 19.45 -9.99
C LEU A 400 2.00 18.82 -11.36
N GLY A 401 1.67 17.52 -11.39
CA GLY A 401 1.57 16.75 -12.61
C GLY A 401 2.94 16.39 -13.18
N ASP A 402 3.66 17.36 -13.72
CA ASP A 402 5.06 17.25 -14.11
C ASP A 402 5.96 17.93 -13.08
N GLY A 403 7.06 17.30 -12.71
CA GLY A 403 8.08 17.86 -11.82
C GLY A 403 8.59 16.85 -10.80
N VAL A 404 9.65 17.23 -10.12
CA VAL A 404 10.37 16.39 -9.13
C VAL A 404 10.73 15.00 -9.65
N GLY A 405 11.02 14.88 -10.97
CA GLY A 405 11.36 13.61 -11.60
C GLY A 405 10.17 12.70 -11.91
N ILE A 406 8.94 13.14 -11.65
CA ILE A 406 7.71 12.40 -11.93
C ILE A 406 6.89 13.12 -12.99
N ARG A 407 6.27 12.37 -13.91
CA ARG A 407 5.32 12.88 -14.89
C ARG A 407 4.01 12.10 -14.81
N GLU A 408 2.89 12.81 -14.65
CA GLU A 408 1.57 12.21 -14.84
C GLU A 408 1.37 11.92 -16.33
N VAL A 409 1.18 10.65 -16.66
CA VAL A 409 1.02 10.17 -18.04
C VAL A 409 -0.38 9.70 -18.34
N GLY A 410 -1.23 9.55 -17.32
CA GLY A 410 -2.63 9.21 -17.48
C GLY A 410 -3.42 9.46 -16.22
N ASN A 411 -4.67 9.88 -16.40
CA ASN A 411 -5.62 10.04 -15.30
C ASN A 411 -7.05 9.81 -15.76
N TYR A 412 -7.93 9.46 -14.81
CA TYR A 412 -9.36 9.47 -15.06
C TYR A 412 -10.13 9.76 -13.77
N VAL A 413 -11.11 10.67 -13.86
CA VAL A 413 -11.96 11.08 -12.74
C VAL A 413 -13.42 10.91 -13.16
N LEU A 414 -14.13 10.01 -12.53
CA LEU A 414 -15.58 9.86 -12.68
C LEU A 414 -16.30 10.83 -11.73
N GLU A 415 -17.51 11.27 -12.10
CA GLU A 415 -18.25 12.31 -11.36
C GLU A 415 -18.58 11.90 -9.90
N ASP A 416 -18.64 10.57 -9.63
CA ASP A 416 -18.94 9.98 -8.34
C ASP A 416 -17.79 9.10 -7.82
N SER A 417 -16.55 9.32 -8.31
CA SER A 417 -15.36 8.62 -7.82
C SER A 417 -15.15 8.83 -6.33
N ASP A 418 -14.78 7.75 -5.64
CA ASP A 418 -14.17 7.73 -4.32
C ASP A 418 -13.27 6.48 -4.23
N THR A 419 -12.24 6.48 -5.09
CA THR A 419 -11.43 5.30 -5.38
C THR A 419 -10.41 5.04 -4.28
N TRP A 420 -10.50 3.87 -3.66
CA TRP A 420 -9.61 3.42 -2.59
C TRP A 420 -8.28 2.87 -3.10
N SER A 421 -8.32 2.02 -4.12
CA SER A 421 -7.14 1.40 -4.74
C SER A 421 -7.26 1.36 -6.26
N PHE A 422 -6.11 1.49 -6.95
CA PHE A 422 -6.02 1.40 -8.40
C PHE A 422 -4.74 0.67 -8.81
N LYS A 423 -4.88 -0.51 -9.42
CA LYS A 423 -3.75 -1.38 -9.75
C LYS A 423 -3.97 -2.05 -11.12
N THR A 424 -2.89 -2.61 -11.70
CA THR A 424 -2.96 -3.48 -12.88
C THR A 424 -2.14 -4.76 -12.65
N ASN A 425 -2.50 -5.82 -13.35
CA ASN A 425 -1.78 -7.09 -13.34
C ASN A 425 -0.99 -7.35 -14.63
N ARG A 426 -1.14 -6.46 -15.63
CA ARG A 426 -0.53 -6.64 -16.96
C ARG A 426 -0.23 -5.29 -17.59
N ILE A 427 0.99 -5.13 -18.10
CA ILE A 427 1.40 -3.95 -18.87
C ILE A 427 2.02 -4.43 -20.18
N ALA A 428 1.56 -3.91 -21.32
CA ALA A 428 2.11 -4.23 -22.62
C ALA A 428 3.41 -3.46 -22.89
N ALA A 429 4.18 -3.88 -23.89
CA ALA A 429 5.47 -3.26 -24.23
C ALA A 429 5.36 -1.79 -24.69
N ASP A 430 4.19 -1.35 -25.13
CA ASP A 430 3.88 0.06 -25.44
C ASP A 430 3.38 0.86 -24.23
N GLY A 431 3.47 0.28 -23.03
CA GLY A 431 3.00 0.87 -21.77
C GLY A 431 1.50 0.78 -21.55
N SER A 432 0.72 0.30 -22.53
CA SER A 432 -0.74 0.24 -22.39
C SER A 432 -1.19 -0.91 -21.46
N PHE A 433 -2.31 -0.69 -20.75
CA PHE A 433 -2.89 -1.72 -19.88
C PHE A 433 -4.37 -1.46 -19.58
N TYR A 434 -5.05 -2.49 -19.04
CA TYR A 434 -6.29 -2.32 -18.30
C TYR A 434 -5.98 -2.16 -16.82
N GLY A 435 -6.46 -1.07 -16.21
CA GLY A 435 -6.35 -0.81 -14.79
C GLY A 435 -7.67 -1.06 -14.07
N TYR A 436 -7.58 -1.47 -12.82
CA TYR A 436 -8.73 -1.88 -12.00
C TYR A 436 -8.77 -1.02 -10.75
N GLY A 437 -9.86 -0.24 -10.64
CA GLY A 437 -10.18 0.56 -9.46
C GLY A 437 -11.15 -0.19 -8.55
N ASN A 438 -10.94 -0.11 -7.25
CA ASN A 438 -11.92 -0.54 -6.27
C ASN A 438 -12.35 0.69 -5.47
N ASP A 439 -13.63 1.01 -5.56
CA ASP A 439 -14.17 2.32 -5.20
C ASP A 439 -15.23 2.19 -4.11
N LEU A 440 -15.17 3.06 -3.12
CA LEU A 440 -16.09 3.08 -1.98
C LEU A 440 -17.55 3.24 -2.40
N VAL A 441 -17.80 4.08 -3.41
CA VAL A 441 -19.15 4.38 -3.90
C VAL A 441 -19.58 3.45 -5.02
N ARG A 442 -18.68 3.19 -5.97
CA ARG A 442 -18.96 2.60 -7.26
C ARG A 442 -18.77 1.09 -7.32
N GLY A 443 -17.87 0.52 -6.50
CA GLY A 443 -17.44 -0.88 -6.57
C GLY A 443 -16.25 -1.06 -7.50
N PHE A 444 -16.30 -2.02 -8.42
CA PHE A 444 -15.18 -2.38 -9.28
C PHE A 444 -15.27 -1.67 -10.61
N ASP A 445 -14.32 -0.78 -10.88
CA ASP A 445 -14.18 -0.05 -12.12
C ASP A 445 -13.04 -0.60 -12.98
N VAL A 446 -13.23 -0.63 -14.27
CA VAL A 446 -12.22 -0.98 -15.26
C VAL A 446 -11.91 0.23 -16.11
N TYR A 447 -10.63 0.54 -16.23
CA TYR A 447 -10.09 1.61 -17.05
C TYR A 447 -9.14 1.06 -18.11
N ARG A 448 -9.02 1.76 -19.23
CA ARG A 448 -8.00 1.51 -20.25
C ARG A 448 -7.03 2.69 -20.26
N PHE A 449 -5.73 2.40 -20.08
CA PHE A 449 -4.63 3.32 -20.31
C PHE A 449 -3.98 3.01 -21.65
N ASP A 450 -3.78 4.01 -22.51
CA ASP A 450 -3.33 3.81 -23.90
C ASP A 450 -1.80 3.87 -24.06
N GLY A 451 -1.05 3.93 -22.95
CA GLY A 451 0.40 3.85 -22.94
C GLY A 451 1.13 5.18 -23.10
N ALA A 452 0.45 6.29 -23.43
CA ALA A 452 1.02 7.66 -23.55
C ALA A 452 2.36 7.73 -24.32
N GLY A 453 2.58 6.84 -25.28
CA GLY A 453 3.83 6.75 -26.04
C GLY A 453 5.01 6.16 -25.30
N LEU A 454 4.78 5.51 -24.17
CA LEU A 454 5.82 4.80 -23.39
C LEU A 454 6.33 3.58 -24.16
N SER A 455 7.53 3.13 -23.79
CA SER A 455 8.13 1.88 -24.27
C SER A 455 8.82 1.22 -23.08
N VAL A 456 8.17 0.21 -22.52
CA VAL A 456 8.57 -0.41 -21.26
C VAL A 456 8.70 -1.93 -21.41
N PRO A 457 9.44 -2.62 -20.55
CA PRO A 457 9.38 -4.07 -20.44
C PRO A 457 7.94 -4.51 -20.13
N PRO A 458 7.39 -5.55 -20.79
CA PRO A 458 6.01 -5.98 -20.50
C PRO A 458 5.93 -6.64 -19.11
N LEU A 459 4.86 -6.34 -18.37
CA LEU A 459 4.46 -7.05 -17.17
C LEU A 459 3.43 -8.12 -17.54
N GLU A 460 3.70 -9.37 -17.18
CA GLU A 460 2.79 -10.49 -17.39
C GLU A 460 2.40 -11.13 -16.05
N PRO A 461 1.11 -11.40 -15.82
CA PRO A 461 0.67 -12.03 -14.57
C PRO A 461 1.23 -13.45 -14.42
N VAL A 462 1.76 -13.74 -13.24
CA VAL A 462 2.33 -15.04 -12.90
C VAL A 462 1.21 -16.07 -12.72
N ASP A 463 1.27 -17.19 -13.43
CA ASP A 463 0.37 -18.33 -13.19
C ASP A 463 0.75 -19.05 -11.90
N LEU A 464 0.02 -18.76 -10.84
CA LEU A 464 0.25 -19.32 -9.50
C LEU A 464 -0.05 -20.83 -9.43
N ALA A 465 -0.85 -21.36 -10.35
CA ALA A 465 -1.08 -22.82 -10.46
C ALA A 465 0.08 -23.55 -11.14
N SER A 466 1.00 -22.81 -11.80
CA SER A 466 2.15 -23.40 -12.48
C SER A 466 3.07 -24.15 -11.51
N LYS A 467 3.55 -25.32 -11.92
CA LYS A 467 4.56 -26.09 -11.17
C LYS A 467 5.98 -25.52 -11.30
N ARG A 468 6.20 -24.54 -12.19
CA ARG A 468 7.49 -23.87 -12.32
C ARG A 468 7.54 -22.73 -11.32
N PRO A 469 8.65 -22.60 -10.55
CA PRO A 469 8.90 -21.35 -9.84
C PRO A 469 8.93 -20.21 -10.87
N PRO A 470 8.54 -19.00 -10.52
CA PRO A 470 8.68 -17.83 -11.39
C PRO A 470 10.12 -17.82 -11.88
N GLY A 471 10.31 -17.86 -13.21
CA GLY A 471 11.63 -17.77 -13.80
C GLY A 471 12.17 -16.39 -13.44
N ARG A 472 13.31 -16.33 -12.74
CA ARG A 472 14.08 -15.09 -12.66
C ARG A 472 14.26 -14.62 -14.09
N THR A 473 13.64 -13.53 -14.45
CA THR A 473 13.99 -12.77 -15.66
C THR A 473 15.38 -12.21 -15.40
N LYS A 474 16.39 -12.96 -15.80
CA LYS A 474 17.75 -12.42 -15.86
C LYS A 474 17.70 -11.31 -16.89
N GLY A 475 17.80 -10.08 -16.44
CA GLY A 475 18.23 -8.98 -17.30
C GLY A 475 19.50 -9.45 -18.00
N MET A 476 19.45 -9.60 -19.32
CA MET A 476 20.61 -9.94 -20.12
C MET A 476 21.49 -8.69 -20.21
N ALA A 477 22.33 -8.49 -19.20
CA ALA A 477 23.53 -7.70 -19.39
C ALA A 477 24.48 -8.54 -20.23
N ALA A 478 24.54 -8.26 -21.53
CA ALA A 478 25.53 -8.82 -22.44
C ALA A 478 26.89 -8.15 -22.18
N SER A 479 27.59 -8.63 -21.17
CA SER A 479 29.01 -8.33 -21.01
C SER A 479 29.82 -9.37 -21.81
N ALA A 480 30.25 -8.99 -22.99
CA ALA A 480 31.25 -9.75 -23.76
C ALA A 480 32.60 -9.64 -23.05
N ALA A 481 32.91 -10.60 -22.19
CA ALA A 481 34.27 -10.75 -21.66
C ALA A 481 35.12 -11.57 -22.62
N LEU A 482 36.04 -10.93 -23.25
CA LEU A 482 37.17 -11.53 -23.97
C LEU A 482 38.03 -12.37 -23.01
N VAL A 483 38.01 -13.69 -23.17
CA VAL A 483 38.90 -14.60 -22.47
C VAL A 483 40.22 -14.68 -23.23
N GLY A 484 41.25 -14.07 -22.67
CA GLY A 484 42.65 -14.35 -23.06
C GLY A 484 43.24 -15.49 -22.19
N PRO A 485 44.11 -16.34 -22.71
CA PRO A 485 44.59 -17.51 -21.99
C PRO A 485 45.72 -17.15 -21.01
N ALA A 486 45.50 -17.41 -19.71
CA ALA A 486 46.56 -17.33 -18.70
C ALA A 486 47.05 -18.71 -18.32
N MET A 487 48.40 -18.85 -18.37
CA MET A 487 49.21 -20.03 -18.13
C MET A 487 49.00 -20.67 -16.74
N LEU A 488 48.99 -22.02 -16.76
CA LEU A 488 49.22 -22.85 -15.61
C LEU A 488 50.63 -22.65 -15.05
N PHE A 489 50.75 -22.33 -13.76
CA PHE A 489 51.95 -22.60 -12.96
C PHE A 489 51.58 -23.47 -11.77
N ALA A 490 52.10 -24.73 -11.82
CA ALA A 490 52.06 -25.67 -10.73
C ALA A 490 53.18 -25.36 -9.76
N LEU A 491 52.91 -25.18 -8.47
CA LEU A 491 53.89 -25.16 -7.40
C LEU A 491 53.60 -26.27 -6.40
N ALA A 492 54.52 -27.25 -6.43
CA ALA A 492 54.60 -28.35 -5.48
C ALA A 492 55.08 -27.85 -4.11
N VAL A 493 54.34 -28.07 -3.06
CA VAL A 493 54.81 -27.86 -1.68
C VAL A 493 55.23 -29.20 -1.07
N ARG A 494 56.56 -29.32 -0.87
CA ARG A 494 57.18 -30.43 -0.10
C ARG A 494 56.84 -30.32 1.37
N ARG A 495 56.29 -31.41 1.92
CA ARG A 495 56.28 -31.70 3.36
C ARG A 495 57.72 -31.91 3.85
N ARG A 496 58.05 -31.27 4.95
CA ARG A 496 59.19 -31.66 5.80
C ARG A 496 58.71 -31.73 7.26
N THR A 497 58.64 -32.93 7.72
CA THR A 497 58.63 -33.29 9.16
C THR A 497 59.98 -32.97 9.78
N ARG A 498 59.99 -32.40 10.99
CA ARG A 498 61.08 -32.57 11.96
C ARG A 498 60.54 -32.69 13.37
N ARG A 499 60.92 -33.76 13.98
CA ARG A 499 60.81 -34.07 15.42
C ARG A 499 61.96 -33.42 16.19
N GLN A 500 61.69 -33.17 17.49
CA GLN A 500 62.59 -33.13 18.66
C GLN A 500 63.49 -31.88 18.81
N ALA A 501 63.29 -31.11 19.88
CA ALA A 501 63.80 -31.28 21.25
C ALA A 501 63.02 -30.40 22.19
#